data_481899bb8d0338ccd5f6262803f6aa76
#
_entry.id   481899bb8d0338ccd5f6262803f6aa76
#
_cell.length_a   1.000
_cell.length_b   1.000
_cell.length_c   1.000
_cell.angle_alpha   90.00
_cell.angle_beta   90.00
_cell.angle_gamma   90.00
#
_symmetry.space_group_name_H-M   'P 1'
#
loop_
_entity.id
_entity.type
_entity.pdbx_description
1 polymer ?
#
loop_
_entity_poly.entity_id
_entity_poly.type
_entity_poly.pdbx_seq_one_letter_code
_entity_poly.pdbx_strand_id
1 'polypeptide(L)'
;MQDNTRLTGKVAIVTGAGSRNPGAGATNIGNGRAIAVLMAARGAKVLLLDVDRAALEETAQMIAAEGGVCAIAEADVSKADDCAAAVAEAVRLWGRVDILVNNVGISGPAGNAEGVDPEAWDYAMQVNVKSVMLIAKYAVPEKLKTGGGAIVNLSSDAGLRAGQPGLLYATTKGAIVQMTRAMAGHHGADNIRVNAVAPGYVYTPMVASRGMTEELRQQRAQSGMLKFEG
;
A
#
# COMPACT_ATOMS: atom_id res chain seq x y z
N MET A 1 12.49 -20.59 20.31
CA MET A 1 11.41 -19.70 19.82
C MET A 1 11.31 -19.89 18.31
N GLN A 2 10.13 -20.26 17.80
CA GLN A 2 9.92 -20.21 16.35
C GLN A 2 10.07 -18.76 15.89
N ASP A 3 10.88 -18.52 14.86
CA ASP A 3 11.03 -17.20 14.25
C ASP A 3 9.74 -16.85 13.48
N ASN A 4 8.78 -16.25 14.18
CA ASN A 4 7.48 -15.84 13.63
C ASN A 4 7.58 -14.70 12.59
N THR A 5 8.81 -14.25 12.27
CA THR A 5 9.05 -13.21 11.27
C THR A 5 9.29 -13.78 9.87
N ARG A 6 9.38 -15.09 9.70
CA ARG A 6 9.58 -15.75 8.41
C ARG A 6 8.27 -15.86 7.64
N LEU A 7 8.34 -15.52 6.35
CA LEU A 7 7.24 -15.65 5.40
C LEU A 7 7.48 -16.77 4.37
N THR A 8 8.36 -17.70 4.68
CA THR A 8 8.72 -18.83 3.80
C THR A 8 7.46 -19.62 3.41
N GLY A 9 7.28 -19.84 2.12
CA GLY A 9 6.12 -20.54 1.57
C GLY A 9 4.85 -19.69 1.46
N LYS A 10 4.89 -18.41 1.85
CA LYS A 10 3.79 -17.47 1.68
C LYS A 10 3.87 -16.73 0.35
N VAL A 11 2.71 -16.43 -0.21
CA VAL A 11 2.54 -15.61 -1.41
C VAL A 11 1.90 -14.29 -1.01
N ALA A 12 2.56 -13.20 -1.35
CA ALA A 12 2.10 -11.85 -1.09
C ALA A 12 1.81 -11.08 -2.38
N ILE A 13 0.75 -10.29 -2.39
CA ILE A 13 0.48 -9.27 -3.39
C ILE A 13 0.70 -7.91 -2.72
N VAL A 14 1.53 -7.06 -3.31
CA VAL A 14 1.78 -5.69 -2.81
C VAL A 14 1.40 -4.69 -3.90
N THR A 15 0.38 -3.87 -3.63
CA THR A 15 -0.05 -2.81 -4.55
C THR A 15 0.75 -1.53 -4.34
N GLY A 16 1.06 -0.80 -5.41
CA GLY A 16 1.94 0.36 -5.34
C GLY A 16 3.38 -0.03 -4.97
N ALA A 17 3.85 -1.16 -5.49
CA ALA A 17 5.17 -1.74 -5.19
C ALA A 17 6.31 -1.06 -5.97
N GLY A 18 6.00 -0.23 -6.97
CA GLY A 18 6.94 0.72 -7.54
C GLY A 18 7.25 1.85 -6.54
N SER A 19 8.24 2.64 -6.84
CA SER A 19 8.52 3.86 -6.09
C SER A 19 8.77 4.96 -7.10
N ARG A 20 7.90 5.96 -7.14
CA ARG A 20 8.11 7.11 -8.02
C ARG A 20 9.48 7.69 -7.71
N ASN A 21 10.31 7.85 -8.72
CA ASN A 21 11.62 8.45 -8.53
C ASN A 21 11.44 9.96 -8.29
N PRO A 22 11.85 10.51 -7.15
CA PRO A 22 11.70 11.93 -6.86
C PRO A 22 12.76 12.81 -7.55
N GLY A 23 13.57 12.24 -8.43
CA GLY A 23 14.65 12.92 -9.15
C GLY A 23 16.03 12.33 -8.86
N ALA A 24 17.02 12.74 -9.65
CA ALA A 24 18.40 12.27 -9.54
C ALA A 24 18.99 12.56 -8.15
N GLY A 25 19.52 11.54 -7.49
CA GLY A 25 20.19 11.64 -6.19
C GLY A 25 19.30 11.42 -4.96
N ALA A 26 17.99 11.19 -5.14
CA ALA A 26 17.13 10.88 -4.00
C ALA A 26 17.30 9.42 -3.53
N THR A 27 17.55 9.25 -2.25
CA THR A 27 17.77 7.93 -1.63
C THR A 27 16.53 7.35 -0.96
N ASN A 28 15.45 8.13 -0.88
CA ASN A 28 14.21 7.70 -0.24
C ASN A 28 13.39 6.79 -1.15
N ILE A 29 12.92 5.70 -0.58
CA ILE A 29 12.07 4.72 -1.25
C ILE A 29 10.61 4.84 -0.80
N GLY A 30 9.66 4.47 -1.66
CA GLY A 30 8.25 4.43 -1.31
C GLY A 30 7.92 3.25 -0.38
N ASN A 31 6.90 3.42 0.45
CA ASN A 31 6.47 2.39 1.39
C ASN A 31 6.19 1.04 0.69
N GLY A 32 5.55 1.05 -0.49
CA GLY A 32 5.24 -0.18 -1.21
C GLY A 32 6.48 -0.95 -1.65
N ARG A 33 7.49 -0.25 -2.18
CA ARG A 33 8.79 -0.85 -2.51
C ARG A 33 9.46 -1.44 -1.27
N ALA A 34 9.56 -0.67 -0.19
CA ALA A 34 10.15 -1.13 1.06
C ALA A 34 9.45 -2.38 1.63
N ILE A 35 8.12 -2.38 1.62
CA ILE A 35 7.32 -3.53 2.06
C ILE A 35 7.61 -4.76 1.19
N ALA A 36 7.61 -4.60 -0.13
CA ALA A 36 7.84 -5.71 -1.06
C ALA A 36 9.23 -6.33 -0.88
N VAL A 37 10.28 -5.50 -0.79
CA VAL A 37 11.67 -5.95 -0.56
C VAL A 37 11.79 -6.68 0.77
N LEU A 38 11.26 -6.11 1.86
CA LEU A 38 11.31 -6.73 3.19
C LEU A 38 10.53 -8.06 3.26
N MET A 39 9.38 -8.16 2.59
CA MET A 39 8.62 -9.41 2.54
C MET A 39 9.37 -10.49 1.77
N ALA A 40 9.99 -10.15 0.64
CA ALA A 40 10.82 -11.06 -0.12
C ALA A 40 12.05 -11.52 0.67
N ALA A 41 12.75 -10.62 1.36
CA ALA A 41 13.87 -10.94 2.25
C ALA A 41 13.47 -11.86 3.42
N ARG A 42 12.19 -11.86 3.81
CA ARG A 42 11.63 -12.80 4.81
C ARG A 42 11.13 -14.12 4.21
N GLY A 43 11.35 -14.34 2.91
CA GLY A 43 11.07 -15.59 2.21
C GLY A 43 9.68 -15.69 1.56
N ALA A 44 8.92 -14.60 1.49
CA ALA A 44 7.69 -14.57 0.69
C ALA A 44 8.01 -14.55 -0.81
N LYS A 45 7.14 -15.15 -1.61
CA LYS A 45 7.05 -14.87 -3.04
C LYS A 45 6.13 -13.66 -3.23
N VAL A 46 6.60 -12.61 -3.89
CA VAL A 46 5.90 -11.32 -3.93
C VAL A 46 5.48 -10.97 -5.36
N LEU A 47 4.17 -10.81 -5.59
CA LEU A 47 3.67 -10.16 -6.80
C LEU A 47 3.66 -8.65 -6.59
N LEU A 48 4.42 -7.95 -7.40
CA LEU A 48 4.58 -6.49 -7.39
C LEU A 48 3.56 -5.87 -8.34
N LEU A 49 2.67 -5.02 -7.83
CA LEU A 49 1.67 -4.31 -8.64
C LEU A 49 1.91 -2.80 -8.61
N ASP A 50 1.97 -2.19 -9.77
CA ASP A 50 1.94 -0.73 -9.97
C ASP A 50 1.49 -0.44 -11.42
N VAL A 51 1.16 0.81 -11.70
CA VAL A 51 0.92 1.30 -13.07
C VAL A 51 2.23 1.67 -13.78
N ASP A 52 3.32 1.80 -13.06
CA ASP A 52 4.66 2.16 -13.56
C ASP A 52 5.54 0.91 -13.62
N ARG A 53 5.63 0.33 -14.82
CA ARG A 53 6.42 -0.88 -15.07
C ARG A 53 7.90 -0.67 -14.75
N ALA A 54 8.47 0.47 -15.11
CA ALA A 54 9.89 0.74 -14.88
C ALA A 54 10.21 0.78 -13.38
N ALA A 55 9.33 1.42 -12.58
CA ALA A 55 9.46 1.43 -11.13
C ALA A 55 9.31 0.04 -10.50
N LEU A 56 8.50 -0.85 -11.09
CA LEU A 56 8.40 -2.25 -10.68
C LEU A 56 9.68 -3.04 -10.98
N GLU A 57 10.27 -2.81 -12.15
CA GLU A 57 11.52 -3.47 -12.56
C GLU A 57 12.68 -3.11 -11.62
N GLU A 58 12.79 -1.85 -11.20
CA GLU A 58 13.76 -1.45 -10.17
C GLU A 58 13.53 -2.20 -8.84
N THR A 59 12.28 -2.32 -8.40
CA THR A 59 11.94 -3.07 -7.18
C THR A 59 12.29 -4.54 -7.32
N ALA A 60 12.01 -5.14 -8.47
CA ALA A 60 12.34 -6.52 -8.75
C ALA A 60 13.86 -6.78 -8.75
N GLN A 61 14.65 -5.84 -9.30
CA GLN A 61 16.12 -5.91 -9.26
C GLN A 61 16.65 -5.88 -7.82
N MET A 62 16.10 -5.03 -6.95
CA MET A 62 16.48 -5.00 -5.53
C MET A 62 16.17 -6.33 -4.84
N ILE A 63 15.01 -6.92 -5.11
CA ILE A 63 14.62 -8.23 -4.53
C ILE A 63 15.54 -9.34 -5.05
N ALA A 64 15.84 -9.35 -6.34
CA ALA A 64 16.71 -10.34 -6.96
C ALA A 64 18.15 -10.26 -6.43
N ALA A 65 18.66 -9.05 -6.20
CA ALA A 65 20.00 -8.82 -5.63
C ALA A 65 20.18 -9.45 -4.24
N GLU A 66 19.10 -9.59 -3.47
CA GLU A 66 19.06 -10.24 -2.16
C GLU A 66 18.63 -11.72 -2.23
N GLY A 67 18.49 -12.29 -3.44
CA GLY A 67 18.07 -13.68 -3.63
C GLY A 67 16.58 -13.94 -3.36
N GLY A 68 15.78 -12.91 -3.27
CA GLY A 68 14.32 -13.02 -3.10
C GLY A 68 13.59 -13.42 -4.37
N VAL A 69 12.31 -13.78 -4.24
CA VAL A 69 11.45 -14.21 -5.35
C VAL A 69 10.31 -13.23 -5.55
N CYS A 70 10.22 -12.66 -6.74
CA CYS A 70 9.08 -11.81 -7.11
C CYS A 70 8.66 -12.01 -8.57
N ALA A 71 7.49 -11.47 -8.90
CA ALA A 71 7.02 -11.28 -10.27
C ALA A 71 6.37 -9.90 -10.38
N ILE A 72 6.27 -9.38 -11.60
CA ILE A 72 5.72 -8.07 -11.90
C ILE A 72 4.36 -8.23 -12.57
N ALA A 73 3.38 -7.43 -12.14
CA ALA A 73 2.13 -7.21 -12.85
C ALA A 73 1.88 -5.70 -12.97
N GLU A 74 1.97 -5.17 -14.18
CA GLU A 74 1.53 -3.81 -14.47
C GLU A 74 0.00 -3.77 -14.43
N ALA A 75 -0.56 -3.01 -13.49
CA ALA A 75 -1.99 -3.01 -13.22
C ALA A 75 -2.45 -1.70 -12.57
N ASP A 76 -3.59 -1.20 -13.02
CA ASP A 76 -4.32 -0.12 -12.38
C ASP A 76 -5.37 -0.69 -11.41
N VAL A 77 -5.06 -0.68 -10.12
CA VAL A 77 -5.94 -1.24 -9.07
C VAL A 77 -7.28 -0.51 -8.93
N SER A 78 -7.49 0.61 -9.62
CA SER A 78 -8.79 1.27 -9.73
C SER A 78 -9.73 0.56 -10.73
N LYS A 79 -9.19 -0.37 -11.55
CA LYS A 79 -9.92 -1.16 -12.56
C LYS A 79 -10.15 -2.58 -12.06
N ALA A 80 -11.38 -3.04 -12.20
CA ALA A 80 -11.78 -4.36 -11.72
C ALA A 80 -11.06 -5.50 -12.45
N ASP A 81 -10.93 -5.38 -13.77
CA ASP A 81 -10.31 -6.40 -14.61
C ASP A 81 -8.81 -6.55 -14.33
N ASP A 82 -8.12 -5.44 -14.11
CA ASP A 82 -6.70 -5.44 -13.74
C ASP A 82 -6.50 -6.11 -12.37
N CYS A 83 -7.39 -5.83 -11.40
CA CYS A 83 -7.36 -6.50 -10.09
C CYS A 83 -7.60 -8.00 -10.22
N ALA A 84 -8.57 -8.42 -11.05
CA ALA A 84 -8.85 -9.83 -11.28
C ALA A 84 -7.65 -10.54 -11.92
N ALA A 85 -7.08 -9.94 -12.97
CA ALA A 85 -5.91 -10.47 -13.68
C ALA A 85 -4.69 -10.60 -12.76
N ALA A 86 -4.42 -9.59 -11.93
CA ALA A 86 -3.30 -9.61 -11.00
C ALA A 86 -3.42 -10.74 -9.95
N VAL A 87 -4.61 -10.94 -9.38
CA VAL A 87 -4.83 -12.04 -8.44
C VAL A 87 -4.72 -13.40 -9.14
N ALA A 88 -5.29 -13.54 -10.34
CA ALA A 88 -5.17 -14.75 -11.14
C ALA A 88 -3.70 -15.06 -11.48
N GLU A 89 -2.90 -14.06 -11.76
CA GLU A 89 -1.47 -14.23 -12.04
C GLU A 89 -0.70 -14.76 -10.82
N ALA A 90 -0.96 -14.25 -9.61
CA ALA A 90 -0.35 -14.80 -8.40
C ALA A 90 -0.72 -16.28 -8.19
N VAL A 91 -1.98 -16.64 -8.44
CA VAL A 91 -2.45 -18.03 -8.36
C VAL A 91 -1.82 -18.89 -9.45
N ARG A 92 -1.72 -18.39 -10.68
CA ARG A 92 -1.07 -19.09 -11.79
C ARG A 92 0.41 -19.41 -11.50
N LEU A 93 1.13 -18.45 -10.91
CA LEU A 93 2.56 -18.59 -10.63
C LEU A 93 2.83 -19.48 -9.41
N TRP A 94 2.01 -19.36 -8.36
CA TRP A 94 2.35 -19.95 -7.05
C TRP A 94 1.23 -20.70 -6.36
N GLY A 95 0.04 -20.84 -7.01
CA GLY A 95 -1.07 -21.66 -6.55
C GLY A 95 -1.88 -21.10 -5.38
N ARG A 96 -1.55 -19.91 -4.87
CA ARG A 96 -2.19 -19.34 -3.66
C ARG A 96 -1.99 -17.84 -3.52
N VAL A 97 -2.77 -17.21 -2.62
CA VAL A 97 -2.57 -15.85 -2.13
C VAL A 97 -2.74 -15.83 -0.61
N ASP A 98 -1.68 -15.66 0.15
CA ASP A 98 -1.72 -15.61 1.62
C ASP A 98 -1.86 -14.19 2.16
N ILE A 99 -1.18 -13.24 1.55
CA ILE A 99 -1.05 -11.88 2.05
C ILE A 99 -1.43 -10.90 0.94
N LEU A 100 -2.25 -9.91 1.29
CA LEU A 100 -2.54 -8.77 0.44
C LEU A 100 -2.15 -7.49 1.17
N VAL A 101 -1.30 -6.66 0.55
CA VAL A 101 -0.94 -5.34 1.07
C VAL A 101 -1.49 -4.27 0.12
N ASN A 102 -2.48 -3.54 0.60
CA ASN A 102 -3.10 -2.41 -0.09
C ASN A 102 -2.36 -1.13 0.28
N ASN A 103 -1.39 -0.74 -0.55
CA ASN A 103 -0.55 0.43 -0.29
C ASN A 103 -0.79 1.57 -1.29
N VAL A 104 -1.41 1.33 -2.45
CA VAL A 104 -1.70 2.40 -3.43
C VAL A 104 -2.43 3.56 -2.78
N GLY A 105 -2.03 4.76 -3.15
CA GLY A 105 -2.73 5.97 -2.76
C GLY A 105 -2.13 7.22 -3.38
N ILE A 106 -2.98 8.20 -3.58
CA ILE A 106 -2.65 9.55 -4.02
C ILE A 106 -3.12 10.55 -2.96
N SER A 107 -2.47 11.69 -2.91
CA SER A 107 -2.84 12.73 -1.94
C SER A 107 -4.02 13.58 -2.39
N GLY A 108 -4.21 13.72 -3.70
CA GLY A 108 -5.13 14.72 -4.24
C GLY A 108 -4.72 16.16 -3.93
N PRO A 109 -5.49 17.14 -4.39
CA PRO A 109 -5.29 18.55 -4.05
C PRO A 109 -5.58 18.83 -2.57
N ALA A 110 -4.99 19.88 -2.03
CA ALA A 110 -5.41 20.47 -0.77
C ALA A 110 -6.74 21.20 -0.97
N GLY A 111 -7.46 21.41 0.11
CA GLY A 111 -8.72 22.17 0.10
C GLY A 111 -9.63 21.79 1.26
N ASN A 112 -10.49 22.73 1.62
CA ASN A 112 -11.57 22.54 2.59
C ASN A 112 -12.88 22.15 1.87
N ALA A 113 -14.01 22.09 2.59
CA ALA A 113 -15.30 21.69 2.03
C ALA A 113 -15.84 22.66 0.94
N GLU A 114 -15.41 23.91 0.97
CA GLU A 114 -15.82 24.92 -0.02
C GLU A 114 -15.00 24.80 -1.32
N GLY A 115 -13.71 24.49 -1.21
CA GLY A 115 -12.77 24.52 -2.33
C GLY A 115 -12.37 23.15 -2.87
N VAL A 116 -12.95 22.04 -2.38
CA VAL A 116 -12.63 20.71 -2.92
C VAL A 116 -13.24 20.53 -4.32
N ASP A 117 -12.42 20.13 -5.27
CA ASP A 117 -12.87 19.80 -6.63
C ASP A 117 -13.57 18.43 -6.65
N PRO A 118 -14.84 18.36 -7.12
CA PRO A 118 -15.59 17.10 -7.19
C PRO A 118 -14.95 16.03 -8.06
N GLU A 119 -14.33 16.37 -9.18
CA GLU A 119 -13.66 15.40 -10.07
C GLU A 119 -12.42 14.82 -9.40
N ALA A 120 -11.63 15.65 -8.75
CA ALA A 120 -10.48 15.19 -7.96
C ALA A 120 -10.92 14.34 -6.77
N TRP A 121 -12.08 14.65 -6.16
CA TRP A 121 -12.69 13.85 -5.12
C TRP A 121 -13.01 12.43 -5.62
N ASP A 122 -13.76 12.33 -6.71
CA ASP A 122 -14.16 11.05 -7.28
C ASP A 122 -12.96 10.21 -7.69
N TYR A 123 -11.96 10.83 -8.33
CA TYR A 123 -10.73 10.15 -8.69
C TYR A 123 -9.96 9.63 -7.48
N ALA A 124 -9.82 10.44 -6.42
CA ALA A 124 -9.11 10.00 -5.22
C ALA A 124 -9.88 8.89 -4.46
N MET A 125 -11.21 8.97 -4.41
CA MET A 125 -12.03 7.89 -3.85
C MET A 125 -11.89 6.60 -4.66
N GLN A 126 -11.80 6.68 -5.98
CA GLN A 126 -11.57 5.54 -6.84
C GLN A 126 -10.20 4.92 -6.59
N VAL A 127 -9.14 5.72 -6.55
CA VAL A 127 -7.76 5.24 -6.39
C VAL A 127 -7.46 4.79 -4.96
N ASN A 128 -7.87 5.56 -3.94
CA ASN A 128 -7.48 5.31 -2.55
C ASN A 128 -8.40 4.32 -1.84
N VAL A 129 -9.70 4.32 -2.17
CA VAL A 129 -10.72 3.59 -1.41
C VAL A 129 -11.26 2.40 -2.20
N LYS A 130 -11.79 2.66 -3.41
CA LYS A 130 -12.39 1.61 -4.24
C LYS A 130 -11.37 0.52 -4.61
N SER A 131 -10.11 0.89 -4.86
CA SER A 131 -9.04 -0.06 -5.17
C SER A 131 -8.85 -1.12 -4.08
N VAL A 132 -8.91 -0.72 -2.82
CA VAL A 132 -8.78 -1.64 -1.66
C VAL A 132 -9.89 -2.69 -1.68
N MET A 133 -11.12 -2.26 -1.97
CA MET A 133 -12.26 -3.16 -2.10
C MET A 133 -12.12 -4.06 -3.33
N LEU A 134 -11.71 -3.50 -4.48
CA LEU A 134 -11.62 -4.25 -5.74
C LEU A 134 -10.60 -5.39 -5.65
N ILE A 135 -9.39 -5.12 -5.23
CA ILE A 135 -8.37 -6.18 -5.16
C ILE A 135 -8.74 -7.22 -4.07
N ALA A 136 -9.34 -6.79 -2.95
CA ALA A 136 -9.81 -7.71 -1.91
C ALA A 136 -10.94 -8.61 -2.42
N LYS A 137 -11.85 -8.10 -3.26
CA LYS A 137 -12.93 -8.88 -3.89
C LYS A 137 -12.42 -10.15 -4.58
N TYR A 138 -11.26 -10.06 -5.25
CA TYR A 138 -10.66 -11.19 -5.95
C TYR A 138 -9.70 -12.00 -5.07
N ALA A 139 -9.00 -11.37 -4.13
CA ALA A 139 -8.05 -12.05 -3.28
C ALA A 139 -8.69 -12.86 -2.14
N VAL A 140 -9.84 -12.43 -1.61
CA VAL A 140 -10.55 -13.13 -0.53
C VAL A 140 -10.95 -14.55 -0.92
N PRO A 141 -11.59 -14.80 -2.08
CA PRO A 141 -11.92 -16.18 -2.51
C PRO A 141 -10.69 -17.10 -2.58
N GLU A 142 -9.54 -16.59 -3.01
CA GLU A 142 -8.31 -17.39 -3.10
C GLU A 142 -7.73 -17.70 -1.70
N LYS A 143 -7.88 -16.78 -0.75
CA LYS A 143 -7.52 -17.01 0.66
C LYS A 143 -8.39 -18.08 1.32
N LEU A 144 -9.69 -18.09 1.02
CA LEU A 144 -10.62 -19.10 1.54
C LEU A 144 -10.20 -20.52 1.11
N LYS A 145 -9.76 -20.70 -0.13
CA LYS A 145 -9.29 -22.00 -0.66
C LYS A 145 -8.08 -22.55 0.11
N THR A 146 -7.29 -21.68 0.75
CA THR A 146 -6.06 -22.05 1.43
C THR A 146 -6.15 -21.94 2.98
N GLY A 147 -7.37 -21.79 3.50
CA GLY A 147 -7.64 -21.79 4.94
C GLY A 147 -7.42 -20.44 5.64
N GLY A 148 -7.47 -19.35 4.89
CA GLY A 148 -7.40 -18.00 5.43
C GLY A 148 -6.17 -17.21 4.97
N GLY A 149 -5.83 -16.15 5.70
CA GLY A 149 -4.69 -15.29 5.34
C GLY A 149 -4.67 -13.93 6.05
N ALA A 150 -3.99 -12.97 5.45
CA ALA A 150 -3.91 -11.62 5.99
C ALA A 150 -4.13 -10.56 4.92
N ILE A 151 -4.77 -9.46 5.30
CA ILE A 151 -4.89 -8.23 4.52
C ILE A 151 -4.34 -7.08 5.39
N VAL A 152 -3.46 -6.27 4.81
CA VAL A 152 -2.92 -5.08 5.45
C VAL A 152 -3.22 -3.87 4.57
N ASN A 153 -3.94 -2.91 5.12
CA ASN A 153 -4.34 -1.69 4.42
C ASN A 153 -3.50 -0.50 4.90
N LEU A 154 -2.89 0.25 3.98
CA LEU A 154 -2.16 1.46 4.32
C LEU A 154 -3.12 2.65 4.42
N SER A 155 -3.47 3.00 5.66
CA SER A 155 -4.15 4.24 6.00
C SER A 155 -3.10 5.38 6.16
N SER A 156 -3.34 6.27 7.08
CA SER A 156 -2.46 7.37 7.49
C SER A 156 -2.94 7.89 8.85
N ASP A 157 -2.08 8.54 9.61
CA ASP A 157 -2.49 9.35 10.76
C ASP A 157 -3.52 10.43 10.38
N ALA A 158 -3.49 10.89 9.13
CA ALA A 158 -4.49 11.77 8.55
C ALA A 158 -5.93 11.20 8.60
N GLY A 159 -6.09 9.89 8.58
CA GLY A 159 -7.39 9.23 8.70
C GLY A 159 -7.86 9.04 10.14
N LEU A 160 -7.01 9.36 11.13
CA LEU A 160 -7.27 9.15 12.56
C LEU A 160 -7.44 10.45 13.36
N ARG A 161 -6.95 11.58 12.82
CA ARG A 161 -6.97 12.87 13.51
C ARG A 161 -7.21 14.03 12.56
N ALA A 162 -7.68 15.14 13.10
CA ALA A 162 -7.80 16.41 12.39
C ALA A 162 -6.44 17.10 12.18
N GLY A 163 -6.42 18.24 11.49
CA GLY A 163 -5.24 19.08 11.28
C GLY A 163 -4.47 18.79 10.00
N GLN A 164 -5.06 18.07 9.08
CA GLN A 164 -4.47 17.84 7.76
C GLN A 164 -4.84 18.99 6.79
N PRO A 165 -3.96 19.32 5.81
CA PRO A 165 -4.18 20.45 4.91
C PRO A 165 -5.29 20.22 3.87
N GLY A 166 -5.81 18.99 3.75
CA GLY A 166 -6.83 18.64 2.76
C GLY A 166 -7.91 17.72 3.31
N LEU A 167 -9.17 18.09 3.05
CA LEU A 167 -10.36 17.29 3.39
C LEU A 167 -10.33 15.93 2.71
N LEU A 168 -10.00 15.92 1.41
CA LEU A 168 -10.05 14.74 0.54
C LEU A 168 -9.18 13.59 1.04
N TYR A 169 -7.90 13.84 1.22
CA TYR A 169 -6.96 12.78 1.64
C TYR A 169 -7.32 12.18 3.00
N ALA A 170 -7.63 13.04 3.97
CA ALA A 170 -8.03 12.60 5.31
C ALA A 170 -9.29 11.73 5.25
N THR A 171 -10.29 12.11 4.45
CA THR A 171 -11.51 11.33 4.26
C THR A 171 -11.23 9.97 3.64
N THR A 172 -10.41 9.89 2.58
CA THR A 172 -10.06 8.59 1.97
C THR A 172 -9.34 7.66 2.96
N LYS A 173 -8.44 8.21 3.78
CA LYS A 173 -7.69 7.42 4.76
C LYS A 173 -8.53 7.02 5.98
N GLY A 174 -9.51 7.84 6.38
CA GLY A 174 -10.55 7.48 7.35
C GLY A 174 -11.47 6.37 6.84
N ALA A 175 -11.87 6.43 5.57
CA ALA A 175 -12.65 5.36 4.94
C ALA A 175 -11.92 4.02 4.96
N ILE A 176 -10.59 3.99 4.73
CA ILE A 176 -9.77 2.78 4.81
C ILE A 176 -9.77 2.21 6.24
N VAL A 177 -9.70 3.05 7.28
CA VAL A 177 -9.77 2.59 8.67
C VAL A 177 -11.09 1.86 8.94
N GLN A 178 -12.21 2.44 8.54
CA GLN A 178 -13.52 1.82 8.77
C GLN A 178 -13.73 0.58 7.89
N MET A 179 -13.29 0.62 6.63
CA MET A 179 -13.32 -0.55 5.72
C MET A 179 -12.52 -1.72 6.29
N THR A 180 -11.37 -1.44 6.90
CA THR A 180 -10.54 -2.47 7.56
C THR A 180 -11.30 -3.16 8.69
N ARG A 181 -11.98 -2.39 9.54
CA ARG A 181 -12.80 -2.93 10.65
C ARG A 181 -13.96 -3.78 10.12
N ALA A 182 -14.65 -3.29 9.09
CA ALA A 182 -15.76 -4.03 8.47
C ALA A 182 -15.27 -5.35 7.86
N MET A 183 -14.18 -5.32 7.07
CA MET A 183 -13.59 -6.54 6.51
C MET A 183 -13.12 -7.52 7.59
N ALA A 184 -12.53 -7.04 8.67
CA ALA A 184 -12.11 -7.90 9.80
C ALA A 184 -13.31 -8.60 10.44
N GLY A 185 -14.43 -7.89 10.64
CA GLY A 185 -15.66 -8.46 11.15
C GLY A 185 -16.28 -9.48 10.20
N HIS A 186 -16.30 -9.21 8.91
CA HIS A 186 -16.89 -10.12 7.90
C HIS A 186 -16.09 -11.40 7.68
N HIS A 187 -14.76 -11.32 7.72
CA HIS A 187 -13.86 -12.41 7.30
C HIS A 187 -13.09 -13.06 8.46
N GLY A 188 -13.31 -12.61 9.70
CA GLY A 188 -12.63 -13.19 10.86
C GLY A 188 -12.94 -14.67 11.08
N ALA A 189 -14.20 -15.08 10.88
CA ALA A 189 -14.62 -16.48 10.96
C ALA A 189 -13.96 -17.36 9.90
N ASP A 190 -13.54 -16.78 8.79
CA ASP A 190 -12.85 -17.44 7.67
C ASP A 190 -11.32 -17.50 7.88
N ASN A 191 -10.83 -17.18 9.09
CA ASN A 191 -9.41 -17.09 9.39
C ASN A 191 -8.65 -16.07 8.49
N ILE A 192 -9.32 -15.01 8.04
CA ILE A 192 -8.71 -13.89 7.33
C ILE A 192 -8.59 -12.71 8.29
N ARG A 193 -7.37 -12.36 8.66
CA ARG A 193 -7.08 -11.21 9.50
C ARG A 193 -6.95 -9.96 8.63
N VAL A 194 -7.63 -8.89 9.01
CA VAL A 194 -7.55 -7.61 8.29
C VAL A 194 -7.12 -6.52 9.26
N ASN A 195 -6.02 -5.85 8.96
CA ASN A 195 -5.47 -4.78 9.78
C ASN A 195 -5.11 -3.56 8.92
N ALA A 196 -5.02 -2.40 9.55
CA ALA A 196 -4.51 -1.19 8.95
C ALA A 196 -3.23 -0.72 9.64
N VAL A 197 -2.31 -0.20 8.85
CA VAL A 197 -1.17 0.59 9.32
C VAL A 197 -1.46 2.05 8.98
N ALA A 198 -1.29 2.94 9.94
CA ALA A 198 -1.50 4.37 9.78
C ALA A 198 -0.18 5.12 10.01
N PRO A 199 0.70 5.21 9.00
CA PRO A 199 1.97 5.92 9.13
C PRO A 199 1.74 7.39 9.47
N GLY A 200 2.62 7.93 10.29
CA GLY A 200 2.75 9.37 10.53
C GLY A 200 3.66 10.02 9.49
N TYR A 201 4.62 10.80 9.97
CA TYR A 201 5.58 11.48 9.10
C TYR A 201 6.68 10.54 8.63
N VAL A 202 6.54 10.04 7.40
CA VAL A 202 7.55 9.25 6.70
C VAL A 202 8.00 10.02 5.45
N TYR A 203 9.31 10.19 5.28
CA TYR A 203 9.87 10.91 4.13
C TYR A 203 9.94 9.99 2.91
N THR A 204 8.88 9.98 2.13
CA THR A 204 8.72 9.18 0.92
C THR A 204 8.82 10.06 -0.35
N PRO A 205 9.01 9.48 -1.54
CA PRO A 205 8.95 10.21 -2.80
C PRO A 205 7.66 11.03 -2.99
N MET A 206 6.53 10.53 -2.51
CA MET A 206 5.26 11.27 -2.53
C MET A 206 5.33 12.57 -1.71
N VAL A 207 6.06 12.58 -0.62
CA VAL A 207 6.26 13.77 0.23
C VAL A 207 7.31 14.69 -0.39
N ALA A 208 8.42 14.13 -0.87
CA ALA A 208 9.49 14.88 -1.51
C ALA A 208 9.01 15.67 -2.75
N SER A 209 8.17 15.06 -3.58
CA SER A 209 7.66 15.68 -4.81
C SER A 209 6.76 16.91 -4.60
N ARG A 210 6.40 17.23 -3.34
CA ARG A 210 5.58 18.40 -2.98
C ARG A 210 6.39 19.66 -2.66
N GLY A 211 7.65 19.72 -3.05
CA GLY A 211 8.53 20.85 -2.75
C GLY A 211 8.92 20.93 -1.27
N MET A 212 9.11 19.78 -0.63
CA MET A 212 9.52 19.69 0.76
C MET A 212 10.95 20.23 0.92
N THR A 213 11.08 21.40 1.58
CA THR A 213 12.39 21.93 1.97
C THR A 213 12.90 21.25 3.25
N GLU A 214 14.19 21.38 3.53
CA GLU A 214 14.77 20.81 4.75
C GLU A 214 14.17 21.45 6.01
N GLU A 215 13.87 22.76 5.97
CA GLU A 215 13.22 23.46 7.08
C GLU A 215 11.80 22.90 7.35
N LEU A 216 11.01 22.68 6.30
CA LEU A 216 9.68 22.08 6.41
C LEU A 216 9.77 20.66 6.94
N ARG A 217 10.77 19.90 6.50
CA ARG A 217 11.04 18.55 6.95
C ARG A 217 11.34 18.51 8.45
N GLN A 218 12.23 19.39 8.92
CA GLN A 218 12.56 19.51 10.33
C GLN A 218 11.34 19.95 11.17
N GLN A 219 10.54 20.91 10.70
CA GLN A 219 9.31 21.32 11.36
C GLN A 219 8.34 20.14 11.51
N ARG A 220 8.18 19.32 10.47
CA ARG A 220 7.34 18.12 10.54
C ARG A 220 7.86 17.11 11.55
N ALA A 221 9.15 16.81 11.55
CA ALA A 221 9.77 15.93 12.53
C ALA A 221 9.52 16.44 13.96
N GLN A 222 9.60 17.74 14.19
CA GLN A 222 9.35 18.36 15.49
C GLN A 222 7.88 18.43 15.89
N SER A 223 6.94 18.27 14.94
CA SER A 223 5.50 18.28 15.24
C SER A 223 4.99 16.94 15.78
N GLY A 224 5.73 15.85 15.63
CA GLY A 224 5.43 14.55 16.20
C GLY A 224 5.72 14.47 17.70
N MET A 225 5.12 13.48 18.38
CA MET A 225 5.44 13.19 19.78
C MET A 225 6.89 12.69 19.93
N LEU A 226 7.32 11.85 19.02
CA LEU A 226 8.73 11.49 18.83
C LEU A 226 9.34 12.48 17.83
N LYS A 227 10.37 13.19 18.22
CA LYS A 227 10.95 14.32 17.47
C LYS A 227 11.87 13.88 16.33
N PHE A 228 11.43 12.89 15.55
CA PHE A 228 12.14 12.41 14.37
C PHE A 228 11.14 12.03 13.25
N GLU A 229 11.64 11.94 12.04
CA GLU A 229 10.94 11.47 10.86
C GLU A 229 11.34 10.03 10.55
N GLY A 230 10.34 9.19 10.22
CA GLY A 230 10.55 7.81 9.83
C GLY A 230 10.97 7.64 8.36
#